data_dc6ea35eec00c6bd1becc7f39cc45c53
#
_entry.id   dc6ea35eec00c6bd1becc7f39cc45c53
#
_cell.length_a   1.000
_cell.length_b   1.000
_cell.length_c   1.000
_cell.angle_alpha   90.00
_cell.angle_beta   90.00
_cell.angle_gamma   90.00
#
_symmetry.space_group_name_H-M   'P 1'
#
loop_
_entity.id
_entity.type
_entity.pdbx_description
1 polymer ?
#
loop_
_entity_poly.entity_id
_entity_poly.type
_entity_poly.pdbx_seq_one_letter_code
_entity_poly.pdbx_strand_id
1 'polypeptide(L)'
;MRRIIFAVFAAVLVAMFSAPLVAQGAPPQVSADQPYTIEYYYKCQWGHQAEFLHLFLKNHYPLLQKIQTTGRILSIKIESPAYHTTEDGRWDYRVTIRYKNSTVATTANPDEESFKKELWPDQKRYEQEEQRRFEILLAHWDLPVTDITPPR
;
A
#
# COMPACT_ATOMS: atom_id res chain seq x y z
N MET A 1 -43.11 75.72 2.89
CA MET A 1 -43.15 74.64 3.85
C MET A 1 -42.00 73.65 3.45
N ARG A 2 -40.89 73.69 4.15
CA ARG A 2 -39.69 72.84 3.86
C ARG A 2 -39.76 71.58 4.77
N ARG A 3 -39.88 70.40 4.18
CA ARG A 3 -39.82 69.17 4.94
C ARG A 3 -38.36 68.71 4.98
N ILE A 4 -37.78 68.61 6.16
CA ILE A 4 -36.46 68.11 6.45
C ILE A 4 -36.61 66.60 6.69
N ILE A 5 -35.95 65.76 5.81
CA ILE A 5 -35.92 64.34 5.98
C ILE A 5 -34.60 63.97 6.68
N PHE A 6 -34.72 63.45 7.89
CA PHE A 6 -33.56 62.91 8.65
C PHE A 6 -33.30 61.48 8.13
N ALA A 7 -32.15 61.28 7.53
CA ALA A 7 -31.65 59.95 7.21
C ALA A 7 -30.85 59.41 8.41
N VAL A 8 -31.34 58.32 9.01
CA VAL A 8 -30.65 57.60 10.09
C VAL A 8 -29.74 56.57 9.43
N PHE A 9 -28.41 56.76 9.52
CA PHE A 9 -27.42 55.76 9.13
C PHE A 9 -27.24 54.75 10.27
N ALA A 10 -27.72 53.50 10.08
CA ALA A 10 -27.39 52.41 10.97
C ALA A 10 -26.03 51.82 10.57
N ALA A 11 -25.01 52.01 11.38
CA ALA A 11 -23.72 51.36 11.22
C ALA A 11 -23.81 49.92 11.71
N VAL A 12 -23.76 48.95 10.79
CA VAL A 12 -23.64 47.52 11.12
C VAL A 12 -22.19 47.20 11.41
N LEU A 13 -21.85 46.97 12.66
CA LEU A 13 -20.51 46.50 13.09
C LEU A 13 -20.40 45.01 12.83
N VAL A 14 -19.73 44.62 11.75
CA VAL A 14 -19.40 43.19 11.46
C VAL A 14 -18.17 42.83 12.29
N ALA A 15 -18.38 42.13 13.40
CA ALA A 15 -17.31 41.51 14.18
C ALA A 15 -16.78 40.29 13.43
N MET A 16 -15.61 40.40 12.80
CA MET A 16 -14.91 39.25 12.22
C MET A 16 -14.33 38.41 13.36
N PHE A 17 -14.97 37.28 13.66
CA PHE A 17 -14.39 36.23 14.48
C PHE A 17 -13.29 35.52 13.66
N SER A 18 -12.03 35.85 13.91
CA SER A 18 -10.88 35.09 13.42
C SER A 18 -10.77 33.81 14.27
N ALA A 19 -11.35 32.71 13.81
CA ALA A 19 -11.09 31.39 14.40
C ALA A 19 -9.60 31.05 14.20
N PRO A 20 -8.87 30.56 15.22
CA PRO A 20 -7.51 30.10 15.03
C PRO A 20 -7.53 28.92 14.09
N LEU A 21 -6.81 29.03 12.95
CA LEU A 21 -6.55 27.92 12.06
C LEU A 21 -5.67 26.92 12.84
N VAL A 22 -6.27 25.84 13.34
CA VAL A 22 -5.51 24.72 13.90
C VAL A 22 -4.72 24.16 12.72
N ALA A 23 -3.42 24.41 12.69
CA ALA A 23 -2.52 23.81 11.73
C ALA A 23 -2.62 22.29 11.86
N GLN A 24 -3.27 21.64 10.90
CA GLN A 24 -3.21 20.19 10.78
C GLN A 24 -1.73 19.85 10.59
N GLY A 25 -1.17 19.13 11.57
CA GLY A 25 0.22 18.68 11.49
C GLY A 25 0.47 18.03 10.14
N ALA A 26 1.56 18.40 9.48
CA ALA A 26 1.95 17.77 8.23
C ALA A 26 1.99 16.25 8.43
N PRO A 27 1.54 15.45 7.47
CA PRO A 27 1.63 14.00 7.56
C PRO A 27 3.10 13.61 7.85
N PRO A 28 3.33 12.57 8.67
CA PRO A 28 4.69 12.16 9.02
C PRO A 28 5.48 11.91 7.75
N GLN A 29 6.54 12.70 7.54
CA GLN A 29 7.47 12.49 6.43
C GLN A 29 8.27 11.23 6.76
N VAL A 30 8.04 10.16 5.98
CA VAL A 30 8.86 8.96 6.05
C VAL A 30 10.25 9.35 5.55
N SER A 31 11.26 9.32 6.42
CA SER A 31 12.66 9.55 6.03
C SER A 31 13.06 8.50 5.00
N ALA A 32 13.74 8.94 3.92
CA ALA A 32 14.20 8.06 2.85
C ALA A 32 15.11 6.91 3.32
N ASP A 33 15.70 7.06 4.52
CA ASP A 33 16.62 6.09 5.13
C ASP A 33 15.95 5.12 6.13
N GLN A 34 14.65 5.30 6.40
CA GLN A 34 13.92 4.42 7.32
C GLN A 34 13.32 3.22 6.59
N PRO A 35 13.21 2.06 7.27
CA PRO A 35 12.51 0.91 6.73
C PRO A 35 11.10 1.29 6.25
N TYR A 36 10.72 0.73 5.12
CA TYR A 36 9.45 1.02 4.45
C TYR A 36 8.65 -0.27 4.28
N THR A 37 7.41 -0.26 4.74
CA THR A 37 6.55 -1.45 4.72
C THR A 37 5.44 -1.29 3.72
N ILE A 38 5.22 -2.32 2.89
CA ILE A 38 4.08 -2.42 1.98
C ILE A 38 3.35 -3.73 2.29
N GLU A 39 2.04 -3.65 2.38
CA GLU A 39 1.14 -4.78 2.46
C GLU A 39 0.52 -5.03 1.08
N TYR A 40 0.69 -6.23 0.56
CA TYR A 40 0.20 -6.70 -0.72
C TYR A 40 -1.00 -7.61 -0.47
N TYR A 41 -2.18 -7.23 -0.92
CA TYR A 41 -3.40 -7.97 -0.71
C TYR A 41 -3.84 -8.66 -1.99
N TYR A 42 -4.29 -9.89 -1.85
CA TYR A 42 -4.74 -10.73 -2.96
C TYR A 42 -6.13 -11.26 -2.67
N LYS A 43 -7.08 -10.98 -3.58
CA LYS A 43 -8.43 -11.53 -3.58
C LYS A 43 -8.56 -12.47 -4.76
N CYS A 44 -8.69 -13.76 -4.49
CA CYS A 44 -8.78 -14.80 -5.51
C CYS A 44 -10.22 -15.05 -5.97
N GLN A 45 -10.39 -15.57 -7.18
CA GLN A 45 -11.64 -16.18 -7.60
C GLN A 45 -11.98 -17.36 -6.67
N TRP A 46 -13.27 -17.55 -6.37
CA TRP A 46 -13.70 -18.64 -5.53
C TRP A 46 -13.27 -20.00 -6.10
N GLY A 47 -12.72 -20.86 -5.23
CA GLY A 47 -12.19 -22.18 -5.59
C GLY A 47 -10.73 -22.15 -6.08
N HIS A 48 -10.10 -20.97 -6.29
CA HIS A 48 -8.72 -20.84 -6.79
C HIS A 48 -7.71 -20.40 -5.73
N GLN A 49 -8.10 -20.28 -4.46
CA GLN A 49 -7.21 -19.80 -3.39
C GLN A 49 -5.97 -20.71 -3.24
N ALA A 50 -6.18 -22.02 -3.19
CA ALA A 50 -5.08 -22.98 -3.05
C ALA A 50 -4.15 -22.99 -4.28
N GLU A 51 -4.71 -22.87 -5.49
CA GLU A 51 -3.93 -22.73 -6.74
C GLU A 51 -3.07 -21.48 -6.72
N PHE A 52 -3.66 -20.32 -6.34
CA PHE A 52 -2.93 -19.07 -6.20
C PHE A 52 -1.75 -19.21 -5.24
N LEU A 53 -2.00 -19.71 -4.02
CA LEU A 53 -0.94 -19.87 -3.02
C LEU A 53 0.17 -20.80 -3.52
N HIS A 54 -0.19 -21.90 -4.16
CA HIS A 54 0.77 -22.83 -4.75
C HIS A 54 1.68 -22.12 -5.77
N LEU A 55 1.10 -21.39 -6.71
CA LEU A 55 1.85 -20.66 -7.74
C LEU A 55 2.69 -19.53 -7.14
N PHE A 56 2.15 -18.81 -6.15
CA PHE A 56 2.88 -17.78 -5.42
C PHE A 56 4.12 -18.34 -4.73
N LEU A 57 3.96 -19.42 -3.96
CA LEU A 57 5.06 -20.05 -3.22
C LEU A 57 6.09 -20.72 -4.15
N LYS A 58 5.66 -21.17 -5.32
CA LYS A 58 6.54 -21.78 -6.32
C LYS A 58 7.33 -20.76 -7.12
N ASN A 59 6.69 -19.68 -7.56
CA ASN A 59 7.25 -18.79 -8.58
C ASN A 59 7.58 -17.39 -8.05
N HIS A 60 6.81 -16.84 -7.13
CA HIS A 60 7.02 -15.47 -6.67
C HIS A 60 7.84 -15.39 -5.37
N TYR A 61 7.51 -16.26 -4.40
CA TYR A 61 8.18 -16.23 -3.09
C TYR A 61 9.69 -16.51 -3.16
N PRO A 62 10.21 -17.48 -3.98
CA PRO A 62 11.65 -17.69 -4.11
C PRO A 62 12.40 -16.46 -4.65
N LEU A 63 11.79 -15.70 -5.55
CA LEU A 63 12.36 -14.44 -6.04
C LEU A 63 12.47 -13.42 -4.90
N LEU A 64 11.41 -13.25 -4.10
CA LEU A 64 11.44 -12.38 -2.93
C LEU A 64 12.53 -12.81 -1.92
N GLN A 65 12.68 -14.10 -1.68
CA GLN A 65 13.76 -14.63 -0.82
C GLN A 65 15.15 -14.33 -1.39
N LYS A 66 15.32 -14.46 -2.70
CA LYS A 66 16.58 -14.12 -3.37
C LYS A 66 16.89 -12.64 -3.23
N ILE A 67 15.89 -11.76 -3.42
CA ILE A 67 16.02 -10.32 -3.21
C ILE A 67 16.32 -10.01 -1.73
N GLN A 68 15.77 -10.77 -0.80
CA GLN A 68 16.06 -10.60 0.63
C GLN A 68 17.54 -10.86 0.95
N THR A 69 18.20 -11.81 0.27
CA THR A 69 19.65 -12.07 0.48
C THR A 69 20.54 -10.87 0.10
N THR A 70 20.05 -9.96 -0.73
CA THR A 70 20.77 -8.72 -1.10
C THR A 70 20.63 -7.60 -0.06
N GLY A 71 19.81 -7.79 0.98
CA GLY A 71 19.50 -6.77 1.98
C GLY A 71 18.51 -5.69 1.51
N ARG A 72 17.93 -5.80 0.31
CA ARG A 72 16.85 -4.90 -0.17
C ARG A 72 15.55 -5.13 0.58
N ILE A 73 15.25 -6.38 0.91
CA ILE A 73 14.11 -6.78 1.74
C ILE A 73 14.64 -7.20 3.11
N LEU A 74 14.05 -6.66 4.18
CA LEU A 74 14.39 -6.97 5.57
C LEU A 74 13.58 -8.14 6.10
N SER A 75 12.28 -8.20 5.77
CA SER A 75 11.41 -9.29 6.16
C SER A 75 10.24 -9.47 5.19
N ILE A 76 9.74 -10.70 5.12
CA ILE A 76 8.58 -11.10 4.34
C ILE A 76 7.68 -11.91 5.27
N LYS A 77 6.39 -11.55 5.33
CA LYS A 77 5.37 -12.27 6.09
C LYS A 77 4.20 -12.58 5.17
N ILE A 78 3.72 -13.81 5.16
CA ILE A 78 2.56 -14.24 4.39
C ILE A 78 1.48 -14.66 5.38
N GLU A 79 0.26 -14.18 5.19
CA GLU A 79 -0.88 -14.41 6.06
C GLU A 79 -2.13 -14.70 5.25
N SER A 80 -3.02 -15.49 5.82
CA SER A 80 -4.42 -15.62 5.40
C SER A 80 -5.32 -15.35 6.59
N PRO A 81 -6.54 -14.83 6.40
CA PRO A 81 -7.47 -14.63 7.51
C PRO A 81 -7.90 -15.96 8.09
N ALA A 82 -7.99 -16.03 9.43
CA ALA A 82 -8.50 -17.23 10.12
C ALA A 82 -10.01 -17.42 9.90
N TYR A 83 -10.73 -16.31 9.62
CA TYR A 83 -12.17 -16.31 9.36
C TYR A 83 -12.45 -15.47 8.11
N HIS A 84 -13.50 -15.83 7.37
CA HIS A 84 -13.95 -15.03 6.23
C HIS A 84 -14.72 -13.79 6.73
N THR A 85 -14.66 -12.73 5.94
CA THR A 85 -15.44 -11.50 6.11
C THR A 85 -16.47 -11.37 4.98
N THR A 86 -17.14 -10.23 4.89
CA THR A 86 -18.04 -9.90 3.76
C THR A 86 -17.27 -9.92 2.44
N GLU A 87 -17.99 -10.19 1.34
CA GLU A 87 -17.35 -10.26 0.02
C GLU A 87 -16.63 -8.96 -0.35
N ASP A 88 -17.18 -7.80 0.01
CA ASP A 88 -16.58 -6.50 -0.28
C ASP A 88 -15.25 -6.27 0.47
N GLY A 89 -15.15 -6.76 1.71
CA GLY A 89 -13.94 -6.65 2.53
C GLY A 89 -13.01 -7.87 2.46
N ARG A 90 -13.34 -8.88 1.63
CA ARG A 90 -12.59 -10.11 1.55
C ARG A 90 -11.23 -9.94 0.87
N TRP A 91 -10.23 -10.48 1.51
CA TRP A 91 -8.94 -10.83 0.91
C TRP A 91 -8.59 -12.27 1.34
N ASP A 92 -7.84 -12.98 0.52
CA ASP A 92 -7.48 -14.38 0.77
C ASP A 92 -6.04 -14.50 1.28
N TYR A 93 -5.14 -13.67 0.77
CA TYR A 93 -3.75 -13.61 1.22
C TYR A 93 -3.28 -12.17 1.37
N ARG A 94 -2.43 -11.96 2.36
CA ARG A 94 -1.66 -10.73 2.54
C ARG A 94 -0.18 -11.08 2.63
N VAL A 95 0.64 -10.36 1.88
CA VAL A 95 2.09 -10.43 1.97
C VAL A 95 2.59 -9.09 2.48
N THR A 96 3.17 -9.08 3.66
CA THR A 96 3.79 -7.87 4.23
C THR A 96 5.29 -7.93 3.96
N ILE A 97 5.80 -6.96 3.21
CA ILE A 97 7.22 -6.84 2.89
C ILE A 97 7.76 -5.57 3.55
N ARG A 98 8.79 -5.73 4.37
CA ARG A 98 9.55 -4.63 4.92
C ARG A 98 10.83 -4.45 4.13
N TYR A 99 10.90 -3.35 3.39
CA TYR A 99 12.05 -2.96 2.60
C TYR A 99 13.06 -2.16 3.42
N LYS A 100 14.30 -2.11 2.94
CA LYS A 100 15.37 -1.32 3.55
C LYS A 100 14.97 0.15 3.68
N ASN A 101 14.32 0.72 2.66
CA ASN A 101 13.78 2.08 2.65
C ASN A 101 12.77 2.27 1.51
N SER A 102 12.15 3.44 1.42
CA SER A 102 11.15 3.76 0.40
C SER A 102 11.72 3.75 -1.03
N THR A 103 12.94 4.23 -1.23
CA THR A 103 13.61 4.22 -2.54
C THR A 103 13.77 2.79 -3.06
N VAL A 104 14.23 1.88 -2.19
CA VAL A 104 14.38 0.46 -2.54
C VAL A 104 13.03 -0.18 -2.87
N ALA A 105 11.98 0.18 -2.14
CA ALA A 105 10.64 -0.35 -2.35
C ALA A 105 10.00 0.08 -3.69
N THR A 106 10.32 1.29 -4.15
CA THR A 106 9.68 1.91 -5.33
C THR A 106 10.54 1.88 -6.60
N THR A 107 11.78 1.38 -6.52
CA THR A 107 12.67 1.24 -7.69
C THR A 107 12.83 -0.22 -8.08
N ALA A 108 12.87 -0.46 -9.39
CA ALA A 108 13.13 -1.80 -9.92
C ALA A 108 14.42 -2.39 -9.33
N ASN A 109 14.41 -3.69 -9.06
CA ASN A 109 15.61 -4.39 -8.65
C ASN A 109 16.46 -4.70 -9.89
N PRO A 110 17.70 -4.19 -9.99
CA PRO A 110 18.54 -4.39 -11.18
C PRO A 110 18.89 -5.85 -11.43
N ASP A 111 18.88 -6.69 -10.38
CA ASP A 111 19.26 -8.10 -10.46
C ASP A 111 18.08 -9.04 -10.72
N GLU A 112 16.84 -8.50 -10.78
CA GLU A 112 15.62 -9.31 -10.82
C GLU A 112 15.59 -10.28 -12.01
N GLU A 113 15.93 -9.80 -13.20
CA GLU A 113 15.94 -10.62 -14.40
C GLU A 113 17.01 -11.73 -14.35
N SER A 114 18.15 -11.47 -13.73
CA SER A 114 19.18 -12.50 -13.53
C SER A 114 18.73 -13.55 -12.53
N PHE A 115 18.05 -13.13 -11.46
CA PHE A 115 17.49 -14.04 -10.45
C PHE A 115 16.37 -14.92 -11.03
N LYS A 116 15.50 -14.37 -11.86
CA LYS A 116 14.46 -15.14 -12.55
C LYS A 116 15.07 -16.25 -13.44
N LYS A 117 16.09 -15.91 -14.22
CA LYS A 117 16.78 -16.89 -15.08
C LYS A 117 17.50 -17.97 -14.29
N GLU A 118 18.07 -17.62 -13.14
CA GLU A 118 18.72 -18.59 -12.25
C GLU A 118 17.70 -19.53 -11.59
N LEU A 119 16.60 -18.99 -11.08
CA LEU A 119 15.59 -19.75 -10.34
C LEU A 119 14.74 -20.64 -11.26
N TRP A 120 14.44 -20.16 -12.46
CA TRP A 120 13.58 -20.87 -13.42
C TRP A 120 14.23 -20.93 -14.80
N PRO A 121 15.05 -21.95 -15.09
CA PRO A 121 15.66 -22.10 -16.42
C PRO A 121 14.63 -22.22 -17.56
N ASP A 122 13.47 -22.83 -17.30
CA ASP A 122 12.33 -22.85 -18.24
C ASP A 122 11.50 -21.56 -18.08
N GLN A 123 11.98 -20.48 -18.69
CA GLN A 123 11.34 -19.16 -18.63
C GLN A 123 9.92 -19.19 -19.19
N LYS A 124 9.66 -19.94 -20.25
CA LYS A 124 8.32 -20.03 -20.86
C LYS A 124 7.31 -20.61 -19.87
N ARG A 125 7.67 -21.65 -19.16
CA ARG A 125 6.82 -22.25 -18.13
C ARG A 125 6.60 -21.28 -16.97
N TYR A 126 7.66 -20.63 -16.51
CA TYR A 126 7.59 -19.62 -15.46
C TYR A 126 6.60 -18.50 -15.82
N GLU A 127 6.71 -17.92 -17.02
CA GLU A 127 5.83 -16.86 -17.50
C GLU A 127 4.35 -17.31 -17.58
N GLN A 128 4.10 -18.52 -18.07
CA GLN A 128 2.75 -19.10 -18.13
C GLN A 128 2.14 -19.27 -16.74
N GLU A 129 2.92 -19.76 -15.78
CA GLU A 129 2.46 -19.95 -14.41
C GLU A 129 2.24 -18.61 -13.68
N GLU A 130 3.09 -17.60 -13.91
CA GLU A 130 2.90 -16.25 -13.39
C GLU A 130 1.65 -15.58 -14.02
N GLN A 131 1.45 -15.71 -15.34
CA GLN A 131 0.22 -15.25 -15.98
C GLN A 131 -1.00 -15.91 -15.34
N ARG A 132 -0.98 -17.25 -15.19
CA ARG A 132 -2.07 -18.01 -14.55
C ARG A 132 -2.35 -17.49 -13.14
N ARG A 133 -1.33 -17.20 -12.36
CA ARG A 133 -1.46 -16.65 -11.00
C ARG A 133 -2.24 -15.33 -10.98
N PHE A 134 -2.04 -14.46 -11.98
CA PHE A 134 -2.81 -13.22 -12.11
C PHE A 134 -4.22 -13.43 -12.67
N GLU A 135 -4.43 -14.37 -13.58
CA GLU A 135 -5.75 -14.67 -14.16
C GLU A 135 -6.78 -15.12 -13.11
N ILE A 136 -6.34 -15.78 -12.04
CA ILE A 136 -7.21 -16.26 -10.98
C ILE A 136 -7.45 -15.26 -9.86
N LEU A 137 -6.95 -14.03 -10.00
CA LEU A 137 -7.25 -12.93 -9.09
C LEU A 137 -8.53 -12.19 -9.51
N LEU A 138 -9.33 -11.79 -8.51
CA LEU A 138 -10.40 -10.81 -8.65
C LEU A 138 -9.89 -9.40 -8.41
N ALA A 139 -8.96 -9.24 -7.46
CA ALA A 139 -8.35 -7.97 -7.13
C ALA A 139 -6.97 -8.18 -6.49
N HIS A 140 -6.11 -7.20 -6.68
CA HIS A 140 -4.82 -7.07 -6.05
C HIS A 140 -4.56 -5.59 -5.77
N TRP A 141 -4.07 -5.27 -4.58
CA TRP A 141 -3.72 -3.89 -4.23
C TRP A 141 -2.56 -3.86 -3.25
N ASP A 142 -1.79 -2.78 -3.35
CA ASP A 142 -0.58 -2.54 -2.58
C ASP A 142 -0.83 -1.35 -1.66
N LEU A 143 -0.63 -1.55 -0.37
CA LEU A 143 -0.90 -0.54 0.65
C LEU A 143 0.37 -0.24 1.45
N PRO A 144 1.02 0.90 1.20
CA PRO A 144 2.08 1.37 2.07
C PRO A 144 1.52 1.65 3.47
N VAL A 145 2.22 1.18 4.50
CA VAL A 145 1.82 1.38 5.89
C VAL A 145 2.94 2.04 6.69
N THR A 146 2.55 2.87 7.65
CA THR A 146 3.46 3.58 8.55
C THR A 146 3.08 3.27 9.99
N ASP A 147 4.09 2.95 10.81
CA ASP A 147 3.90 2.76 12.25
C ASP A 147 3.54 4.10 12.92
N ILE A 148 2.48 4.11 13.71
CA ILE A 148 2.10 5.24 14.53
C ILE A 148 2.55 4.95 15.96
N THR A 149 3.47 5.76 16.48
CA THR A 149 3.86 5.70 17.89
C THR A 149 2.94 6.63 18.69
N PRO A 150 2.06 6.12 19.57
CA PRO A 150 1.23 6.98 20.42
C PRO A 150 2.09 7.87 21.33
N PRO A 151 1.66 9.09 21.62
CA PRO A 151 2.33 9.93 22.62
C PRO A 151 2.28 9.23 23.98
N ARG A 152 3.36 9.36 24.77
CA ARG A 152 3.45 8.84 26.13
C ARG A 152 2.72 9.76 27.11
#